data_0489892367ef24843a03a1c69332dcb6
#
_entry.id   0489892367ef24843a03a1c69332dcb6
#
_cell.length_a   1.000
_cell.length_b   1.000
_cell.length_c   1.000
_cell.angle_alpha   90.00
_cell.angle_beta   90.00
_cell.angle_gamma   90.00
#
_symmetry.space_group_name_H-M   'P 1'
#
loop_
_entity.id
_entity.type
_entity.pdbx_description
1 polymer ?
#
loop_
_entity_poly.entity_id
_entity_poly.type
_entity_poly.pdbx_seq_one_letter_code
_entity_poly.pdbx_strand_id
1 'polypeptide(L)'
;MKENQTTIDTAPSLKGRAEGESKRPVVAIVCGGDSSEHDVSIRSAQGIYSFIDKERFEVYIVELNGLIWEAHLDGDKRAKVSREDFSFKVGRRTVLPDFAYITIHGTPGENGILQGYFDLIHMPYSTSDVLVESMTFNKFTLNQYLKGFGVSVSESLIVRKGNEDLVTDAEITEHIGLPCFVKPNAGGSSFGVTKVKTLEQLRPAIRLAMEESDEVMVEAFMPGTELTCGCYKTAAGEHVFPVTEVVTHNEFFDYDAKYNGSVDEITPARISDDLRDRVQALTSAIYDILGCSGIIRIDYIVTKVTGEDGHERDRINMLEINTTPGMTATSFIPQQVRAAGLDIKDVLTEIIEDKL
;
A
#
# COMPACT_ATOMS: atom_id res chain seq x y z
N MET A 1 12.48 56.38 2.03
CA MET A 1 12.07 55.06 2.46
C MET A 1 12.67 54.07 1.49
N LYS A 2 13.66 53.31 1.92
CA LYS A 2 14.32 52.26 1.10
C LYS A 2 13.61 50.97 1.47
N GLU A 3 12.94 50.32 0.49
CA GLU A 3 12.38 49.01 0.63
C GLU A 3 13.52 47.96 0.72
N ASN A 4 13.59 47.29 1.85
CA ASN A 4 14.40 46.08 2.01
C ASN A 4 13.67 44.91 1.37
N GLN A 5 14.03 44.53 0.17
CA GLN A 5 13.68 43.24 -0.37
C GLN A 5 14.55 42.18 0.32
N THR A 6 13.92 41.42 1.23
CA THR A 6 14.49 40.21 1.78
C THR A 6 14.36 39.11 0.71
N THR A 7 15.43 38.84 0.00
CA THR A 7 15.55 37.63 -0.82
C THR A 7 15.52 36.42 0.10
N ILE A 8 14.47 35.61 -0.02
CA ILE A 8 14.41 34.28 0.56
C ILE A 8 15.41 33.44 -0.23
N ASP A 9 16.50 33.08 0.40
CA ASP A 9 17.49 32.16 -0.16
C ASP A 9 16.80 30.81 -0.40
N THR A 10 16.66 30.45 -1.67
CA THR A 10 16.21 29.13 -2.09
C THR A 10 17.19 28.08 -1.58
N ALA A 11 16.65 26.96 -1.10
CA ALA A 11 17.32 25.81 -0.52
C ALA A 11 18.71 25.49 -1.13
N PRO A 12 19.66 24.96 -0.34
CA PRO A 12 20.99 24.67 -0.85
C PRO A 12 20.87 23.62 -1.95
N SER A 13 21.14 24.04 -3.19
CA SER A 13 21.31 23.14 -4.32
C SER A 13 22.39 22.12 -3.96
N LEU A 14 22.15 20.85 -4.35
CA LEU A 14 23.09 19.71 -4.30
C LEU A 14 24.45 20.03 -5.00
N LYS A 15 25.21 21.00 -4.48
CA LYS A 15 26.55 21.36 -4.94
C LYS A 15 27.59 20.63 -4.11
N GLY A 16 27.97 19.45 -4.59
CA GLY A 16 29.04 18.64 -4.01
C GLY A 16 29.47 17.48 -4.90
N ARG A 17 28.97 17.40 -6.12
CA ARG A 17 29.42 16.39 -7.11
C ARG A 17 30.57 16.93 -7.93
N ALA A 18 31.73 16.23 -7.88
CA ALA A 18 32.82 16.45 -8.81
C ALA A 18 32.34 16.11 -10.24
N GLU A 19 32.53 17.05 -11.19
CA GLU A 19 32.31 16.82 -12.61
C GLU A 19 33.30 15.76 -13.13
N GLY A 20 32.76 14.61 -13.60
CA GLY A 20 33.55 13.59 -14.28
C GLY A 20 33.07 12.18 -14.01
N GLU A 21 32.31 11.63 -14.94
CA GLU A 21 31.60 10.35 -15.06
C GLU A 21 30.12 10.46 -14.71
N SER A 22 29.27 10.08 -15.67
CA SER A 22 27.82 9.88 -15.50
C SER A 22 27.59 8.73 -14.48
N LYS A 23 27.61 9.08 -13.19
CA LYS A 23 27.45 8.12 -12.12
C LYS A 23 25.98 7.76 -12.06
N ARG A 24 25.68 6.44 -12.17
CA ARG A 24 24.33 5.91 -12.02
C ARG A 24 23.69 6.42 -10.72
N PRO A 25 22.42 6.85 -10.72
CA PRO A 25 21.71 7.18 -9.49
C PRO A 25 21.74 6.01 -8.50
N VAL A 26 21.84 6.31 -7.22
CA VAL A 26 21.84 5.32 -6.15
C VAL A 26 20.42 5.15 -5.62
N VAL A 27 19.89 3.95 -5.75
CA VAL A 27 18.56 3.58 -5.26
C VAL A 27 18.69 2.73 -4.00
N ALA A 28 18.07 3.15 -2.90
CA ALA A 28 17.91 2.36 -1.70
C ALA A 28 16.54 1.66 -1.73
N ILE A 29 16.52 0.33 -1.76
CA ILE A 29 15.29 -0.46 -1.56
C ILE A 29 15.10 -0.60 -0.05
N VAL A 30 14.12 0.11 0.49
CA VAL A 30 13.88 0.21 1.93
C VAL A 30 12.87 -0.83 2.36
N CYS A 31 13.28 -1.73 3.26
CA CYS A 31 12.48 -2.88 3.70
C CYS A 31 12.57 -3.12 5.21
N GLY A 32 11.91 -4.16 5.70
CA GLY A 32 11.80 -4.50 7.11
C GLY A 32 10.56 -3.87 7.73
N GLY A 33 10.75 -2.98 8.68
CA GLY A 33 9.67 -2.31 9.42
C GLY A 33 9.38 -2.98 10.76
N ASP A 34 8.40 -2.44 11.48
CA ASP A 34 8.08 -2.81 12.87
C ASP A 34 6.78 -3.63 12.97
N SER A 35 6.23 -4.05 11.82
CA SER A 35 5.02 -4.86 11.75
C SER A 35 5.31 -6.37 11.69
N SER A 36 4.27 -7.18 11.89
CA SER A 36 4.32 -8.64 11.69
C SER A 36 4.64 -9.05 10.23
N GLU A 37 4.65 -8.09 9.29
CA GLU A 37 4.97 -8.30 7.87
C GLU A 37 6.45 -8.04 7.52
N HIS A 38 7.33 -7.88 8.53
CA HIS A 38 8.77 -7.63 8.36
C HIS A 38 9.42 -8.56 7.34
N ASP A 39 9.24 -9.88 7.50
CA ASP A 39 9.83 -10.89 6.62
C ASP A 39 9.23 -10.85 5.21
N VAL A 40 7.96 -10.47 5.07
CA VAL A 40 7.31 -10.28 3.76
C VAL A 40 7.94 -9.10 3.04
N SER A 41 8.20 -8.01 3.76
CA SER A 41 8.90 -6.83 3.25
C SER A 41 10.30 -7.16 2.74
N ILE A 42 11.08 -7.95 3.48
CA ILE A 42 12.42 -8.40 3.05
C ILE A 42 12.32 -9.22 1.76
N ARG A 43 11.37 -10.15 1.64
CA ARG A 43 11.16 -10.91 0.40
C ARG A 43 10.76 -10.02 -0.78
N SER A 44 9.91 -9.03 -0.55
CA SER A 44 9.54 -8.03 -1.57
C SER A 44 10.76 -7.22 -2.02
N ALA A 45 11.62 -6.79 -1.09
CA ALA A 45 12.87 -6.09 -1.42
C ALA A 45 13.83 -6.94 -2.27
N GLN A 46 13.96 -8.22 -1.97
CA GLN A 46 14.74 -9.16 -2.77
C GLN A 46 14.14 -9.33 -4.18
N GLY A 47 12.81 -9.37 -4.30
CA GLY A 47 12.11 -9.38 -5.57
C GLY A 47 12.42 -8.13 -6.39
N ILE A 48 12.23 -6.93 -5.81
CA ILE A 48 12.54 -5.65 -6.46
C ILE A 48 14.03 -5.60 -6.85
N TYR A 49 14.94 -6.00 -5.95
CA TYR A 49 16.36 -6.05 -6.25
C TYR A 49 16.68 -6.96 -7.45
N SER A 50 15.92 -8.05 -7.65
CA SER A 50 16.10 -8.93 -8.79
C SER A 50 15.57 -8.34 -10.11
N PHE A 51 14.55 -7.48 -10.04
CA PHE A 51 13.87 -6.88 -11.20
C PHE A 51 14.52 -5.59 -11.68
N ILE A 52 15.01 -4.76 -10.75
CA ILE A 52 15.51 -3.41 -11.04
C ILE A 52 16.70 -3.41 -12.01
N ASP A 53 16.76 -2.40 -12.89
CA ASP A 53 17.82 -2.25 -13.88
C ASP A 53 19.14 -1.78 -13.24
N LYS A 54 20.05 -2.73 -12.99
CA LYS A 54 21.38 -2.46 -12.41
C LYS A 54 22.38 -1.84 -13.38
N GLU A 55 22.07 -1.78 -14.66
CA GLU A 55 22.87 -1.03 -15.62
C GLU A 55 22.58 0.47 -15.50
N ARG A 56 21.34 0.83 -15.16
CA ARG A 56 20.91 2.22 -14.98
C ARG A 56 21.12 2.73 -13.55
N PHE A 57 20.95 1.87 -12.54
CA PHE A 57 21.00 2.25 -11.12
C PHE A 57 22.09 1.50 -10.35
N GLU A 58 22.67 2.16 -9.35
CA GLU A 58 23.43 1.50 -8.29
C GLU A 58 22.44 1.22 -7.14
N VAL A 59 22.28 -0.06 -6.73
CA VAL A 59 21.16 -0.48 -5.89
C VAL A 59 21.65 -1.12 -4.59
N TYR A 60 21.07 -0.70 -3.48
CA TYR A 60 21.29 -1.28 -2.16
C TYR A 60 19.95 -1.63 -1.50
N ILE A 61 19.89 -2.74 -0.78
CA ILE A 61 18.79 -3.05 0.15
C ILE A 61 19.15 -2.38 1.47
N VAL A 62 18.20 -1.62 2.03
CA VAL A 62 18.32 -0.99 3.36
C VAL A 62 17.21 -1.53 4.25
N GLU A 63 17.60 -2.28 5.27
CA GLU A 63 16.70 -2.90 6.23
C GLU A 63 16.52 -1.99 7.45
N LEU A 64 15.27 -1.73 7.81
CA LEU A 64 14.86 -1.01 9.01
C LEU A 64 14.27 -2.02 10.01
N ASN A 65 14.85 -2.06 11.21
CA ASN A 65 14.36 -2.87 12.33
C ASN A 65 14.40 -2.00 13.60
N GLY A 66 13.29 -1.37 13.93
CA GLY A 66 13.21 -0.37 14.96
C GLY A 66 14.21 0.78 14.74
N LEU A 67 15.11 0.95 15.68
CA LEU A 67 16.15 1.98 15.59
C LEU A 67 17.43 1.53 14.85
N ILE A 68 17.51 0.29 14.43
CA ILE A 68 18.65 -0.29 13.70
C ILE A 68 18.34 -0.21 12.21
N TRP A 69 19.10 0.60 11.49
CA TRP A 69 18.98 0.77 10.03
C TRP A 69 20.30 0.35 9.39
N GLU A 70 20.24 -0.62 8.49
CA GLU A 70 21.42 -1.23 7.91
C GLU A 70 21.30 -1.43 6.40
N ALA A 71 22.32 -0.99 5.67
CA ALA A 71 22.46 -1.31 4.24
C ALA A 71 23.14 -2.67 4.08
N HIS A 72 22.57 -3.53 3.23
CA HIS A 72 23.12 -4.82 2.88
C HIS A 72 24.26 -4.64 1.86
N LEU A 73 25.42 -5.22 2.15
CA LEU A 73 26.60 -5.19 1.31
C LEU A 73 26.99 -6.63 0.88
N ASP A 74 27.96 -6.74 0.00
CA ASP A 74 28.45 -8.03 -0.47
C ASP A 74 28.97 -8.94 0.68
N GLY A 75 28.67 -10.22 0.59
CA GLY A 75 29.15 -11.23 1.52
C GLY A 75 28.62 -11.08 2.94
N ASP A 76 27.31 -10.89 3.10
CA ASP A 76 26.60 -10.79 4.38
C ASP A 76 27.04 -9.62 5.29
N LYS A 77 27.81 -8.70 4.74
CA LYS A 77 28.20 -7.48 5.48
C LYS A 77 27.03 -6.52 5.59
N ARG A 78 27.00 -5.76 6.68
CA ARG A 78 26.04 -4.69 6.92
C ARG A 78 26.78 -3.37 7.16
N ALA A 79 26.21 -2.28 6.71
CA ALA A 79 26.68 -0.94 7.01
C ALA A 79 25.58 -0.17 7.72
N LYS A 80 25.91 0.41 8.86
CA LYS A 80 24.97 1.26 9.59
C LYS A 80 24.58 2.46 8.75
N VAL A 81 23.26 2.73 8.63
CA VAL A 81 22.71 3.90 7.96
C VAL A 81 22.56 5.04 8.96
N SER A 82 23.01 6.23 8.59
CA SER A 82 22.80 7.47 9.33
C SER A 82 21.34 7.89 9.25
N ARG A 83 20.69 8.16 10.38
CA ARG A 83 19.33 8.69 10.41
C ARG A 83 19.24 10.19 10.23
N GLU A 84 20.39 10.87 10.12
CA GLU A 84 20.43 12.31 9.86
C GLU A 84 20.23 12.63 8.38
N ASP A 85 20.78 11.78 7.50
CA ASP A 85 20.82 12.02 6.05
C ASP A 85 20.63 10.76 5.19
N PHE A 86 20.32 9.64 5.82
CA PHE A 86 20.17 8.31 5.18
C PHE A 86 21.44 7.78 4.50
N SER A 87 22.62 8.37 4.78
CA SER A 87 23.90 7.91 4.24
C SER A 87 24.44 6.67 4.94
N PHE A 88 25.30 5.92 4.27
CA PHE A 88 26.04 4.78 4.82
C PHE A 88 27.43 4.63 4.17
N LYS A 89 28.29 3.75 4.72
CA LYS A 89 29.65 3.56 4.21
C LYS A 89 29.83 2.25 3.51
N VAL A 90 30.39 2.30 2.28
CA VAL A 90 30.87 1.14 1.53
C VAL A 90 32.37 1.26 1.40
N GLY A 91 33.12 0.54 2.24
CA GLY A 91 34.55 0.70 2.38
C GLY A 91 34.92 2.11 2.87
N ARG A 92 35.62 2.88 2.04
CA ARG A 92 35.98 4.29 2.34
C ARG A 92 35.00 5.31 1.75
N ARG A 93 34.08 4.88 0.90
CA ARG A 93 33.09 5.75 0.24
C ARG A 93 31.88 5.94 1.15
N THR A 94 31.45 7.17 1.32
CA THR A 94 30.10 7.47 1.85
C THR A 94 29.13 7.43 0.67
N VAL A 95 28.08 6.63 0.79
CA VAL A 95 26.98 6.51 -0.15
C VAL A 95 25.81 7.31 0.41
N LEU A 96 25.31 8.25 -0.38
CA LEU A 96 24.05 8.96 -0.13
C LEU A 96 23.10 8.53 -1.25
N PRO A 97 22.01 7.82 -0.95
CA PRO A 97 21.02 7.44 -1.95
C PRO A 97 20.37 8.68 -2.59
N ASP A 98 20.08 8.57 -3.87
CA ASP A 98 19.35 9.59 -4.63
C ASP A 98 17.84 9.36 -4.59
N PHE A 99 17.41 8.10 -4.27
CA PHE A 99 16.03 7.68 -4.27
C PHE A 99 15.79 6.53 -3.28
N ALA A 100 14.65 6.54 -2.59
CA ALA A 100 14.19 5.47 -1.72
C ALA A 100 13.02 4.71 -2.35
N TYR A 101 13.22 3.44 -2.72
CA TYR A 101 12.14 2.55 -3.11
C TYR A 101 11.58 1.86 -1.85
N ILE A 102 10.44 2.31 -1.35
CA ILE A 102 9.84 1.81 -0.11
C ILE A 102 9.03 0.54 -0.41
N THR A 103 9.30 -0.52 0.35
CA THR A 103 8.55 -1.79 0.31
C THR A 103 8.30 -2.35 1.71
N ILE A 104 8.20 -1.45 2.70
CA ILE A 104 7.82 -1.81 4.06
C ILE A 104 6.30 -1.93 4.11
N HIS A 105 5.80 -3.12 4.44
CA HIS A 105 4.39 -3.36 4.72
C HIS A 105 4.08 -2.97 6.18
N GLY A 106 3.01 -2.21 6.38
CA GLY A 106 2.66 -1.65 7.68
C GLY A 106 3.58 -0.51 8.11
N THR A 107 3.77 -0.38 9.44
CA THR A 107 4.58 0.69 10.05
C THR A 107 6.07 0.41 9.89
N PRO A 108 6.89 1.44 9.51
CA PRO A 108 6.54 2.84 9.23
C PRO A 108 6.30 3.15 7.73
N GLY A 109 6.16 2.14 6.88
CA GLY A 109 6.16 2.28 5.41
C GLY A 109 4.84 2.71 4.81
N GLU A 110 3.69 2.31 5.39
CA GLU A 110 2.34 2.57 4.86
C GLU A 110 1.53 3.58 5.68
N ASN A 111 2.09 4.15 6.74
CA ASN A 111 1.37 5.07 7.62
C ASN A 111 1.85 6.52 7.56
N GLY A 112 2.70 6.86 6.59
CA GLY A 112 3.20 8.21 6.37
C GLY A 112 4.43 8.60 7.20
N ILE A 113 4.84 7.79 8.19
CA ILE A 113 5.97 8.11 9.08
C ILE A 113 7.28 8.16 8.31
N LEU A 114 7.54 7.15 7.47
CA LEU A 114 8.77 7.06 6.70
C LEU A 114 8.81 8.10 5.58
N GLN A 115 7.68 8.37 4.95
CA GLN A 115 7.53 9.42 3.95
C GLN A 115 7.84 10.79 4.56
N GLY A 116 7.31 11.09 5.76
CA GLY A 116 7.63 12.32 6.48
C GLY A 116 9.11 12.46 6.84
N TYR A 117 9.81 11.35 7.13
CA TYR A 117 11.25 11.37 7.31
C TYR A 117 11.98 11.70 6.01
N PHE A 118 11.61 11.09 4.87
CA PHE A 118 12.23 11.37 3.58
C PHE A 118 11.93 12.80 3.09
N ASP A 119 10.75 13.34 3.36
CA ASP A 119 10.42 14.74 3.10
C ASP A 119 11.34 15.69 3.87
N LEU A 120 11.62 15.41 5.16
CA LEU A 120 12.52 16.23 5.98
C LEU A 120 13.96 16.28 5.45
N ILE A 121 14.45 15.19 4.86
CA ILE A 121 15.80 15.13 4.29
C ILE A 121 15.82 15.37 2.77
N HIS A 122 14.67 15.73 2.19
CA HIS A 122 14.49 16.00 0.75
C HIS A 122 14.93 14.85 -0.15
N MET A 123 14.65 13.61 0.23
CA MET A 123 14.93 12.41 -0.56
C MET A 123 13.65 11.96 -1.28
N PRO A 124 13.65 11.88 -2.62
CA PRO A 124 12.54 11.31 -3.39
C PRO A 124 12.28 9.84 -3.03
N TYR A 125 11.01 9.42 -3.07
CA TYR A 125 10.61 8.05 -2.75
C TYR A 125 9.49 7.53 -3.65
N SER A 126 9.29 6.20 -3.66
CA SER A 126 8.44 5.48 -4.62
C SER A 126 6.96 5.47 -4.29
N THR A 127 6.55 5.82 -3.08
CA THR A 127 5.16 5.74 -2.63
C THR A 127 4.43 7.08 -2.75
N SER A 128 3.18 7.11 -2.33
CA SER A 128 2.40 8.32 -2.14
C SER A 128 2.95 9.16 -0.97
N ASP A 129 2.44 10.37 -0.80
CA ASP A 129 2.86 11.28 0.26
C ASP A 129 2.32 10.89 1.65
N VAL A 130 2.72 11.64 2.68
CA VAL A 130 2.34 11.41 4.08
C VAL A 130 0.83 11.32 4.26
N LEU A 131 0.06 12.19 3.61
CA LEU A 131 -1.39 12.24 3.79
C LEU A 131 -2.06 11.01 3.19
N VAL A 132 -1.69 10.66 1.97
CA VAL A 132 -2.26 9.51 1.26
C VAL A 132 -1.93 8.22 1.98
N GLU A 133 -0.67 8.02 2.38
CA GLU A 133 -0.25 6.82 3.12
C GLU A 133 -1.00 6.70 4.46
N SER A 134 -1.07 7.78 5.24
CA SER A 134 -1.79 7.77 6.52
C SER A 134 -3.29 7.51 6.34
N MET A 135 -3.89 8.02 5.26
CA MET A 135 -5.31 7.86 4.97
C MET A 135 -5.62 6.43 4.51
N THR A 136 -4.82 5.88 3.58
CA THR A 136 -5.04 4.53 3.03
C THR A 136 -4.81 3.45 4.07
N PHE A 137 -3.87 3.66 4.99
CA PHE A 137 -3.61 2.75 6.10
C PHE A 137 -4.75 2.72 7.15
N ASN A 138 -5.48 3.84 7.30
CA ASN A 138 -6.65 3.96 8.18
C ASN A 138 -7.93 3.63 7.40
N LYS A 139 -8.38 2.37 7.47
CA LYS A 139 -9.49 1.82 6.66
C LYS A 139 -10.79 2.62 6.80
N PHE A 140 -11.15 3.01 8.03
CA PHE A 140 -12.37 3.77 8.27
C PHE A 140 -12.30 5.17 7.67
N THR A 141 -11.17 5.89 7.85
CA THR A 141 -10.97 7.22 7.29
C THR A 141 -11.00 7.18 5.76
N LEU A 142 -10.31 6.22 5.15
CA LEU A 142 -10.32 5.99 3.71
C LEU A 142 -11.75 5.79 3.18
N ASN A 143 -12.54 4.91 3.82
CA ASN A 143 -13.92 4.63 3.43
C ASN A 143 -14.78 5.89 3.50
N GLN A 144 -14.68 6.67 4.60
CA GLN A 144 -15.46 7.91 4.74
C GLN A 144 -15.03 8.98 3.70
N TYR A 145 -13.74 9.08 3.42
CA TYR A 145 -13.23 10.01 2.41
C TYR A 145 -13.75 9.66 1.01
N LEU A 146 -13.57 8.41 0.57
CA LEU A 146 -13.98 7.97 -0.76
C LEU A 146 -15.50 7.95 -0.95
N LYS A 147 -16.27 7.67 0.10
CA LYS A 147 -17.74 7.77 0.10
C LYS A 147 -18.20 9.20 -0.26
N GLY A 148 -17.45 10.24 0.14
CA GLY A 148 -17.69 11.63 -0.22
C GLY A 148 -17.55 11.92 -1.72
N PHE A 149 -16.84 11.08 -2.47
CA PHE A 149 -16.70 11.16 -3.94
C PHE A 149 -17.61 10.17 -4.69
N GLY A 150 -18.52 9.50 -3.97
CA GLY A 150 -19.47 8.56 -4.58
C GLY A 150 -18.89 7.16 -4.84
N VAL A 151 -17.70 6.86 -4.34
CA VAL A 151 -17.14 5.49 -4.39
C VAL A 151 -17.94 4.60 -3.44
N SER A 152 -18.41 3.45 -3.92
CA SER A 152 -19.11 2.49 -3.09
C SER A 152 -18.11 1.77 -2.18
N VAL A 153 -18.41 1.77 -0.89
CA VAL A 153 -17.64 1.10 0.17
C VAL A 153 -18.59 0.39 1.11
N SER A 154 -18.09 -0.50 1.96
CA SER A 154 -18.89 -1.13 3.02
C SER A 154 -19.39 -0.10 4.02
N GLU A 155 -20.63 -0.23 4.50
CA GLU A 155 -21.09 0.49 5.69
C GLU A 155 -20.26 0.05 6.89
N SER A 156 -19.81 1.02 7.69
CA SER A 156 -18.89 0.73 8.78
C SER A 156 -19.04 1.67 9.96
N LEU A 157 -18.67 1.19 11.14
CA LEU A 157 -18.59 1.92 12.39
C LEU A 157 -17.18 1.78 12.96
N ILE A 158 -16.76 2.77 13.74
CA ILE A 158 -15.47 2.77 14.42
C ILE A 158 -15.66 2.66 15.93
N VAL A 159 -14.99 1.69 16.55
CA VAL A 159 -14.96 1.48 18.00
C VAL A 159 -13.55 1.82 18.48
N ARG A 160 -13.45 2.70 19.49
CA ARG A 160 -12.17 3.16 20.03
C ARG A 160 -11.92 2.60 21.42
N LYS A 161 -10.70 2.17 21.67
CA LYS A 161 -10.24 1.68 22.98
C LYS A 161 -10.47 2.72 24.07
N GLY A 162 -11.04 2.27 25.19
CA GLY A 162 -11.42 3.13 26.30
C GLY A 162 -12.76 3.89 26.11
N ASN A 163 -13.42 3.72 24.95
CA ASN A 163 -14.71 4.30 24.60
C ASN A 163 -15.64 3.28 23.93
N GLU A 164 -15.45 2.00 24.21
CA GLU A 164 -16.15 0.88 23.54
C GLU A 164 -17.66 0.94 23.75
N ASP A 165 -18.10 1.47 24.91
CA ASP A 165 -19.51 1.61 25.26
C ASP A 165 -20.24 2.73 24.50
N LEU A 166 -19.51 3.63 23.82
CA LEU A 166 -20.12 4.66 23.00
C LEU A 166 -20.77 4.10 21.73
N VAL A 167 -20.38 2.87 21.32
CA VAL A 167 -20.99 2.16 20.19
C VAL A 167 -21.65 0.90 20.74
N THR A 168 -22.96 0.93 20.82
CA THR A 168 -23.78 -0.16 21.39
C THR A 168 -23.94 -1.32 20.42
N ASP A 169 -24.20 -2.52 20.93
CA ASP A 169 -24.51 -3.69 20.09
C ASP A 169 -25.77 -3.45 19.25
N ALA A 170 -26.73 -2.69 19.77
CA ALA A 170 -27.94 -2.31 19.04
C ALA A 170 -27.62 -1.44 17.83
N GLU A 171 -26.79 -0.41 17.98
CA GLU A 171 -26.35 0.44 16.87
C GLU A 171 -25.58 -0.35 15.81
N ILE A 172 -24.67 -1.24 16.22
CA ILE A 172 -23.95 -2.11 15.27
C ILE A 172 -24.95 -2.99 14.51
N THR A 173 -25.90 -3.60 15.20
CA THR A 173 -26.88 -4.48 14.56
C THR A 173 -27.82 -3.72 13.62
N GLU A 174 -28.22 -2.50 13.99
CA GLU A 174 -29.11 -1.66 13.18
C GLU A 174 -28.43 -1.11 11.93
N HIS A 175 -27.18 -0.63 12.04
CA HIS A 175 -26.49 0.06 10.94
C HIS A 175 -25.64 -0.89 10.08
N ILE A 176 -25.07 -1.93 10.68
CA ILE A 176 -24.15 -2.86 9.99
C ILE A 176 -24.84 -4.19 9.68
N GLY A 177 -25.59 -4.71 10.63
CA GLY A 177 -26.22 -6.04 10.55
C GLY A 177 -25.24 -7.19 10.78
N LEU A 178 -25.76 -8.40 10.63
CA LEU A 178 -24.98 -9.65 10.73
C LEU A 178 -25.24 -10.51 9.47
N PRO A 179 -24.24 -11.23 8.97
CA PRO A 179 -22.86 -11.25 9.46
C PRO A 179 -22.11 -9.93 9.16
N CYS A 180 -21.10 -9.61 9.98
CA CYS A 180 -20.22 -8.48 9.78
C CYS A 180 -18.76 -8.88 9.96
N PHE A 181 -17.82 -8.01 9.53
CA PHE A 181 -16.43 -8.14 9.85
C PHE A 181 -16.02 -7.17 10.96
N VAL A 182 -15.23 -7.67 11.91
CA VAL A 182 -14.55 -6.87 12.93
C VAL A 182 -13.06 -6.98 12.65
N LYS A 183 -12.38 -5.84 12.48
CA LYS A 183 -10.98 -5.80 12.11
C LYS A 183 -10.25 -4.61 12.73
N PRO A 184 -8.92 -4.67 12.95
CA PRO A 184 -8.12 -3.51 13.27
C PRO A 184 -8.30 -2.43 12.20
N ASN A 185 -8.46 -1.19 12.61
CA ASN A 185 -8.65 -0.07 11.67
C ASN A 185 -7.37 0.25 10.90
N ALA A 186 -6.21 0.10 11.55
CA ALA A 186 -4.88 0.21 10.97
C ALA A 186 -4.16 -1.14 11.13
N GLY A 187 -3.63 -1.68 10.03
CA GLY A 187 -2.95 -2.97 10.03
C GLY A 187 -3.15 -3.74 8.72
N GLY A 188 -2.33 -4.77 8.52
CA GLY A 188 -2.30 -5.61 7.32
C GLY A 188 -2.52 -7.11 7.61
N SER A 189 -2.36 -7.93 6.57
CA SER A 189 -2.32 -9.41 6.61
C SER A 189 -3.44 -10.12 7.36
N SER A 190 -4.61 -9.47 7.50
CA SER A 190 -5.81 -10.04 8.18
C SER A 190 -5.60 -10.44 9.65
N PHE A 191 -4.55 -9.95 10.33
CA PHE A 191 -4.40 -10.15 11.77
C PHE A 191 -5.55 -9.47 12.54
N GLY A 192 -6.09 -10.15 13.54
CA GLY A 192 -7.21 -9.65 14.35
C GLY A 192 -8.55 -9.51 13.62
N VAL A 193 -8.67 -10.03 12.37
CA VAL A 193 -9.91 -9.99 11.60
C VAL A 193 -10.82 -11.15 11.98
N THR A 194 -12.09 -10.85 12.29
CA THR A 194 -13.10 -11.85 12.65
C THR A 194 -14.39 -11.63 11.86
N LYS A 195 -14.91 -12.68 11.21
CA LYS A 195 -16.26 -12.71 10.66
C LYS A 195 -17.24 -13.06 11.77
N VAL A 196 -18.01 -12.09 12.21
CA VAL A 196 -19.00 -12.21 13.28
C VAL A 196 -20.35 -12.61 12.69
N LYS A 197 -20.89 -13.73 13.11
CA LYS A 197 -22.17 -14.29 12.62
C LYS A 197 -23.30 -14.12 13.63
N THR A 198 -22.97 -14.00 14.92
CA THR A 198 -23.94 -13.82 16.01
C THR A 198 -23.53 -12.72 16.96
N LEU A 199 -24.49 -12.15 17.67
CA LEU A 199 -24.27 -11.03 18.59
C LEU A 199 -23.27 -11.37 19.71
N GLU A 200 -23.31 -12.65 20.20
CA GLU A 200 -22.39 -13.10 21.25
C GLU A 200 -20.93 -13.08 20.85
N GLN A 201 -20.65 -13.18 19.55
CA GLN A 201 -19.27 -13.11 19.00
C GLN A 201 -18.74 -11.69 18.91
N LEU A 202 -19.59 -10.65 18.90
CA LEU A 202 -19.25 -9.28 18.54
C LEU A 202 -18.22 -8.67 19.51
N ARG A 203 -18.50 -8.63 20.80
CA ARG A 203 -17.59 -8.03 21.80
C ARG A 203 -16.29 -8.82 21.98
N PRO A 204 -16.26 -10.16 21.96
CA PRO A 204 -15.01 -10.92 21.87
C PRO A 204 -14.16 -10.57 20.65
N ALA A 205 -14.78 -10.42 19.46
CA ALA A 205 -14.07 -10.05 18.24
C ALA A 205 -13.48 -8.62 18.31
N ILE A 206 -14.24 -7.66 18.87
CA ILE A 206 -13.75 -6.29 19.08
C ILE A 206 -12.52 -6.29 20.02
N ARG A 207 -12.57 -7.05 21.13
CA ARG A 207 -11.41 -7.15 22.04
C ARG A 207 -10.19 -7.75 21.36
N LEU A 208 -10.38 -8.80 20.56
CA LEU A 208 -9.29 -9.41 19.80
C LEU A 208 -8.65 -8.42 18.80
N ALA A 209 -9.46 -7.69 18.04
CA ALA A 209 -8.97 -6.67 17.13
C ALA A 209 -8.26 -5.51 17.84
N MET A 210 -8.65 -5.21 19.10
CA MET A 210 -7.98 -4.20 19.96
C MET A 210 -6.62 -4.63 20.50
N GLU A 211 -6.22 -5.88 20.35
CA GLU A 211 -4.85 -6.31 20.61
C GLU A 211 -3.87 -5.79 19.55
N GLU A 212 -4.37 -5.56 18.33
CA GLU A 212 -3.57 -5.09 17.18
C GLU A 212 -3.68 -3.57 16.95
N SER A 213 -4.80 -2.94 17.32
CA SER A 213 -5.04 -1.50 17.07
C SER A 213 -5.97 -0.89 18.12
N ASP A 214 -5.68 0.33 18.56
CA ASP A 214 -6.56 1.07 19.48
C ASP A 214 -7.89 1.53 18.84
N GLU A 215 -8.02 1.38 17.52
CA GLU A 215 -9.24 1.59 16.76
C GLU A 215 -9.64 0.31 16.03
N VAL A 216 -10.90 -0.06 16.13
CA VAL A 216 -11.48 -1.24 15.50
C VAL A 216 -12.62 -0.84 14.58
N MET A 217 -12.55 -1.27 13.32
CA MET A 217 -13.61 -1.09 12.34
C MET A 217 -14.56 -2.29 12.37
N VAL A 218 -15.85 -2.02 12.49
CA VAL A 218 -16.91 -3.00 12.27
C VAL A 218 -17.58 -2.67 10.96
N GLU A 219 -17.54 -3.58 9.98
CA GLU A 219 -18.07 -3.35 8.65
C GLU A 219 -19.06 -4.42 8.20
N ALA A 220 -20.02 -4.03 7.38
CA ALA A 220 -21.02 -4.93 6.81
C ALA A 220 -20.34 -5.97 5.88
N PHE A 221 -20.76 -7.22 5.98
CA PHE A 221 -20.33 -8.26 5.07
C PHE A 221 -20.87 -8.01 3.67
N MET A 222 -20.01 -8.02 2.69
CA MET A 222 -20.36 -7.88 1.27
C MET A 222 -20.21 -9.25 0.57
N PRO A 223 -21.34 -9.98 0.35
CA PRO A 223 -21.27 -11.23 -0.41
C PRO A 223 -21.03 -10.93 -1.88
N GLY A 224 -19.90 -11.38 -2.42
CA GLY A 224 -19.56 -11.08 -3.81
C GLY A 224 -18.27 -11.73 -4.29
N THR A 225 -17.86 -11.33 -5.49
CA THR A 225 -16.59 -11.75 -6.10
C THR A 225 -15.49 -10.78 -5.70
N GLU A 226 -14.38 -11.30 -5.21
CA GLU A 226 -13.20 -10.50 -4.89
C GLU A 226 -12.34 -10.28 -6.13
N LEU A 227 -12.03 -9.02 -6.40
CA LEU A 227 -11.17 -8.59 -7.51
C LEU A 227 -10.07 -7.68 -6.98
N THR A 228 -8.92 -7.69 -7.65
CA THR A 228 -7.84 -6.75 -7.35
C THR A 228 -7.27 -6.17 -8.64
N CYS A 229 -6.92 -4.88 -8.60
CA CYS A 229 -6.39 -4.15 -9.75
C CYS A 229 -5.28 -3.20 -9.32
N GLY A 230 -4.11 -3.34 -9.94
CA GLY A 230 -2.98 -2.43 -9.76
C GLY A 230 -3.01 -1.26 -10.73
N CYS A 231 -2.40 -0.16 -10.31
CA CYS A 231 -2.27 1.06 -11.12
C CYS A 231 -1.02 1.84 -10.72
N TYR A 232 -0.41 2.51 -11.69
CA TYR A 232 0.53 3.61 -11.45
C TYR A 232 0.40 4.65 -12.56
N LYS A 233 0.79 5.89 -12.24
CA LYS A 233 0.84 7.01 -13.20
C LYS A 233 2.16 7.75 -13.06
N THR A 234 2.68 8.20 -14.19
CA THR A 234 3.91 8.99 -14.31
C THR A 234 3.68 10.12 -15.31
N ALA A 235 4.66 10.98 -15.50
CA ALA A 235 4.62 11.97 -16.56
C ALA A 235 4.54 11.34 -17.97
N ALA A 236 4.96 10.07 -18.13
CA ALA A 236 4.88 9.35 -19.40
C ALA A 236 3.47 8.82 -19.70
N GLY A 237 2.64 8.58 -18.69
CA GLY A 237 1.28 8.11 -18.90
C GLY A 237 0.67 7.40 -17.71
N GLU A 238 -0.51 6.84 -17.96
CA GLU A 238 -1.31 6.04 -17.03
C GLU A 238 -1.21 4.56 -17.37
N HIS A 239 -1.00 3.72 -16.36
CA HIS A 239 -0.96 2.28 -16.49
C HIS A 239 -1.89 1.62 -15.47
N VAL A 240 -3.07 1.20 -15.92
CA VAL A 240 -4.01 0.38 -15.13
C VAL A 240 -3.87 -1.06 -15.59
N PHE A 241 -3.49 -1.94 -14.67
CA PHE A 241 -3.17 -3.32 -15.00
C PHE A 241 -4.43 -4.19 -15.24
N PRO A 242 -4.29 -5.36 -15.87
CA PRO A 242 -5.34 -6.36 -15.92
C PRO A 242 -5.85 -6.73 -14.53
N VAL A 243 -7.17 -6.85 -14.39
CA VAL A 243 -7.82 -7.25 -13.14
C VAL A 243 -7.50 -8.70 -12.82
N THR A 244 -7.25 -9.01 -11.55
CA THR A 244 -7.11 -10.37 -11.03
C THR A 244 -8.35 -10.74 -10.23
N GLU A 245 -8.90 -11.93 -10.45
CA GLU A 245 -9.93 -12.55 -9.62
C GLU A 245 -9.26 -13.36 -8.50
N VAL A 246 -9.74 -13.16 -7.27
CA VAL A 246 -9.26 -13.85 -6.08
C VAL A 246 -10.34 -14.86 -5.67
N VAL A 247 -10.05 -16.15 -5.80
CA VAL A 247 -10.98 -17.24 -5.46
C VAL A 247 -10.49 -17.92 -4.20
N THR A 248 -11.11 -17.63 -3.08
CA THR A 248 -10.80 -18.29 -1.81
C THR A 248 -11.61 -19.57 -1.65
N HIS A 249 -10.96 -20.63 -1.16
CA HIS A 249 -11.62 -21.87 -0.75
C HIS A 249 -12.06 -21.82 0.73
N ASN A 250 -11.65 -20.78 1.45
CA ASN A 250 -12.06 -20.49 2.84
C ASN A 250 -13.33 -19.61 2.87
N GLU A 251 -13.90 -19.39 4.06
CA GLU A 251 -15.05 -18.48 4.23
C GLU A 251 -14.73 -17.02 3.86
N PHE A 252 -13.45 -16.62 3.86
CA PHE A 252 -12.93 -15.31 3.42
C PHE A 252 -11.41 -15.40 3.20
N PHE A 253 -10.83 -14.37 2.60
CA PHE A 253 -9.40 -14.27 2.29
C PHE A 253 -8.61 -13.90 3.57
N ASP A 254 -8.39 -14.89 4.43
CA ASP A 254 -7.65 -14.77 5.69
C ASP A 254 -6.12 -14.92 5.50
N TYR A 255 -5.39 -14.85 6.61
CA TYR A 255 -3.93 -15.03 6.62
C TYR A 255 -3.50 -16.37 6.01
N ASP A 256 -4.18 -17.45 6.39
CA ASP A 256 -3.87 -18.79 5.88
C ASP A 256 -4.14 -18.91 4.38
N ALA A 257 -5.20 -18.27 3.89
CA ALA A 257 -5.50 -18.17 2.48
C ALA A 257 -4.41 -17.40 1.72
N LYS A 258 -3.90 -16.29 2.28
CA LYS A 258 -2.86 -15.44 1.66
C LYS A 258 -1.50 -16.15 1.51
N TYR A 259 -1.11 -16.99 2.46
CA TYR A 259 0.26 -17.51 2.53
C TYR A 259 0.39 -19.03 2.40
N ASN A 260 -0.70 -19.80 2.57
CA ASN A 260 -0.68 -21.26 2.56
C ASN A 260 -1.33 -21.90 1.31
N GLY A 261 -1.57 -21.12 0.24
CA GLY A 261 -2.01 -21.62 -1.07
C GLY A 261 -3.48 -22.08 -1.14
N SER A 262 -4.34 -21.54 -0.25
CA SER A 262 -5.79 -21.82 -0.26
C SER A 262 -6.59 -20.88 -1.17
N VAL A 263 -5.90 -20.22 -2.11
CA VAL A 263 -6.49 -19.21 -3.00
C VAL A 263 -5.99 -19.41 -4.42
N ASP A 264 -6.89 -19.33 -5.37
CA ASP A 264 -6.56 -19.23 -6.79
C ASP A 264 -6.56 -17.75 -7.20
N GLU A 265 -5.43 -17.29 -7.72
CA GLU A 265 -5.25 -15.95 -8.29
C GLU A 265 -5.31 -16.06 -9.81
N ILE A 266 -6.38 -15.53 -10.42
CA ILE A 266 -6.64 -15.69 -11.86
C ILE A 266 -6.48 -14.34 -12.55
N THR A 267 -5.40 -14.19 -13.32
CA THR A 267 -5.08 -12.98 -14.09
C THR A 267 -4.93 -13.31 -15.58
N PRO A 268 -5.70 -12.70 -16.50
CA PRO A 268 -6.85 -11.81 -16.27
C PRO A 268 -8.05 -12.50 -15.59
N ALA A 269 -8.83 -11.72 -14.84
CA ALA A 269 -10.03 -12.18 -14.15
C ALA A 269 -11.10 -12.74 -15.14
N ARG A 270 -11.87 -13.75 -14.69
CA ARG A 270 -12.98 -14.37 -15.46
C ARG A 270 -14.27 -13.55 -15.33
N ILE A 271 -14.23 -12.30 -15.74
CA ILE A 271 -15.35 -11.34 -15.68
C ILE A 271 -15.70 -10.83 -17.08
N SER A 272 -16.85 -10.16 -17.20
CA SER A 272 -17.23 -9.52 -18.48
C SER A 272 -16.32 -8.34 -18.81
N ASP A 273 -16.19 -8.01 -20.10
CA ASP A 273 -15.43 -6.84 -20.53
C ASP A 273 -15.97 -5.54 -19.92
N ASP A 274 -17.31 -5.39 -19.83
CA ASP A 274 -17.93 -4.23 -19.16
C ASP A 274 -17.49 -4.09 -17.69
N LEU A 275 -17.52 -5.18 -16.93
CA LEU A 275 -17.11 -5.15 -15.54
C LEU A 275 -15.61 -4.86 -15.39
N ARG A 276 -14.77 -5.47 -16.24
CA ARG A 276 -13.33 -5.19 -16.29
C ARG A 276 -13.07 -3.71 -16.51
N ASP A 277 -13.68 -3.13 -17.54
CA ASP A 277 -13.46 -1.74 -17.94
C ASP A 277 -13.92 -0.77 -16.82
N ARG A 278 -15.01 -1.10 -16.14
CA ARG A 278 -15.52 -0.33 -15.00
C ARG A 278 -14.59 -0.42 -13.77
N VAL A 279 -14.04 -1.60 -13.47
CA VAL A 279 -13.07 -1.77 -12.38
C VAL A 279 -11.81 -0.97 -12.66
N GLN A 280 -11.26 -1.06 -13.88
CA GLN A 280 -10.07 -0.32 -14.28
C GLN A 280 -10.30 1.20 -14.26
N ALA A 281 -11.43 1.67 -14.76
CA ALA A 281 -11.79 3.09 -14.72
C ALA A 281 -11.95 3.61 -13.28
N LEU A 282 -12.56 2.81 -12.39
CA LEU A 282 -12.68 3.15 -10.97
C LEU A 282 -11.31 3.16 -10.28
N THR A 283 -10.42 2.22 -10.59
CA THR A 283 -9.06 2.18 -10.06
C THR A 283 -8.29 3.45 -10.44
N SER A 284 -8.34 3.86 -11.71
CA SER A 284 -7.76 5.11 -12.18
C SER A 284 -8.35 6.34 -11.48
N ALA A 285 -9.68 6.39 -11.34
CA ALA A 285 -10.35 7.51 -10.69
C ALA A 285 -9.99 7.61 -9.20
N ILE A 286 -9.92 6.51 -8.47
CA ILE A 286 -9.51 6.50 -7.06
C ILE A 286 -8.06 6.97 -6.92
N TYR A 287 -7.16 6.54 -7.82
CA TYR A 287 -5.77 7.01 -7.85
C TYR A 287 -5.70 8.55 -7.90
N ASP A 288 -6.49 9.18 -8.77
CA ASP A 288 -6.54 10.63 -8.92
C ASP A 288 -7.23 11.34 -7.74
N ILE A 289 -8.34 10.78 -7.23
CA ILE A 289 -9.07 11.34 -6.08
C ILE A 289 -8.17 11.45 -4.84
N LEU A 290 -7.33 10.44 -4.62
CA LEU A 290 -6.41 10.42 -3.50
C LEU A 290 -5.13 11.21 -3.75
N GLY A 291 -4.77 11.46 -5.02
CA GLY A 291 -3.46 12.01 -5.39
C GLY A 291 -2.34 10.99 -5.18
N CYS A 292 -2.60 9.74 -5.49
CA CYS A 292 -1.62 8.67 -5.33
C CYS A 292 -0.35 8.88 -6.16
N SER A 293 0.72 8.23 -5.75
CA SER A 293 2.00 8.17 -6.47
C SER A 293 2.60 6.77 -6.33
N GLY A 294 3.41 6.37 -7.33
CA GLY A 294 3.96 5.01 -7.38
C GLY A 294 2.91 3.95 -7.71
N ILE A 295 3.25 2.69 -7.44
CA ILE A 295 2.34 1.56 -7.68
C ILE A 295 1.42 1.39 -6.49
N ILE A 296 0.11 1.39 -6.74
CA ILE A 296 -0.90 0.98 -5.77
C ILE A 296 -1.65 -0.26 -6.26
N ARG A 297 -2.27 -0.98 -5.35
CA ARG A 297 -3.23 -2.06 -5.64
C ARG A 297 -4.51 -1.79 -4.86
N ILE A 298 -5.64 -1.85 -5.55
CA ILE A 298 -6.96 -1.67 -4.95
C ILE A 298 -7.71 -2.99 -4.99
N ASP A 299 -8.22 -3.42 -3.85
CA ASP A 299 -8.99 -4.62 -3.69
C ASP A 299 -10.49 -4.27 -3.65
N TYR A 300 -11.31 -5.04 -4.31
CA TYR A 300 -12.74 -4.80 -4.51
C TYR A 300 -13.58 -6.02 -4.18
N ILE A 301 -14.82 -5.80 -3.73
CA ILE A 301 -15.87 -6.81 -3.69
C ILE A 301 -16.98 -6.40 -4.67
N VAL A 302 -17.24 -7.23 -5.67
CA VAL A 302 -18.33 -7.02 -6.62
C VAL A 302 -19.57 -7.75 -6.14
N THR A 303 -20.58 -6.99 -5.76
CA THR A 303 -21.88 -7.52 -5.29
C THR A 303 -22.95 -7.34 -6.37
N LYS A 304 -24.01 -8.16 -6.32
CA LYS A 304 -25.22 -7.98 -7.13
C LYS A 304 -26.21 -7.08 -6.40
N VAL A 305 -26.75 -6.10 -7.10
CA VAL A 305 -27.81 -5.22 -6.59
C VAL A 305 -28.96 -5.19 -7.58
N THR A 306 -30.20 -5.29 -7.07
CA THR A 306 -31.41 -5.15 -7.91
C THR A 306 -31.77 -3.67 -8.02
N GLY A 307 -31.78 -3.15 -9.25
CA GLY A 307 -32.24 -1.79 -9.52
C GLY A 307 -33.75 -1.61 -9.36
N GLU A 308 -34.23 -0.37 -9.40
CA GLU A 308 -35.67 -0.03 -9.34
C GLU A 308 -36.46 -0.65 -10.52
N ASP A 309 -35.77 -0.90 -11.62
CA ASP A 309 -36.29 -1.58 -12.83
C ASP A 309 -36.37 -3.12 -12.71
N GLY A 310 -35.98 -3.67 -11.55
CA GLY A 310 -35.97 -5.11 -11.26
C GLY A 310 -34.78 -5.86 -11.89
N HIS A 311 -33.85 -5.18 -12.57
CA HIS A 311 -32.68 -5.81 -13.16
C HIS A 311 -31.50 -5.85 -12.17
N GLU A 312 -30.82 -7.01 -12.14
CA GLU A 312 -29.57 -7.14 -11.39
C GLU A 312 -28.43 -6.42 -12.10
N ARG A 313 -27.61 -5.72 -11.30
CA ARG A 313 -26.42 -5.02 -11.77
C ARG A 313 -25.25 -5.26 -10.83
N ASP A 314 -24.04 -5.25 -11.40
CA ASP A 314 -22.81 -5.31 -10.60
C ASP A 314 -22.56 -3.96 -9.93
N ARG A 315 -22.39 -4.01 -8.59
CA ARG A 315 -21.87 -2.91 -7.78
C ARG A 315 -20.44 -3.23 -7.37
N ILE A 316 -19.52 -2.36 -7.77
CA ILE A 316 -18.09 -2.48 -7.41
C ILE A 316 -17.90 -1.72 -6.11
N ASN A 317 -17.56 -2.42 -5.04
CA ASN A 317 -17.30 -1.82 -3.73
C ASN A 317 -15.79 -1.88 -3.47
N MET A 318 -15.16 -0.74 -3.17
CA MET A 318 -13.76 -0.68 -2.74
C MET A 318 -13.65 -1.30 -1.35
N LEU A 319 -12.67 -2.18 -1.15
CA LEU A 319 -12.41 -2.90 0.10
C LEU A 319 -11.22 -2.30 0.84
N GLU A 320 -10.06 -2.24 0.17
CA GLU A 320 -8.84 -1.64 0.72
C GLU A 320 -7.89 -1.18 -0.40
N ILE A 321 -6.92 -0.33 -0.04
CA ILE A 321 -5.87 0.15 -0.94
C ILE A 321 -4.52 -0.19 -0.32
N ASN A 322 -3.66 -0.82 -1.12
CA ASN A 322 -2.29 -1.17 -0.74
C ASN A 322 -1.33 -0.27 -1.52
N THR A 323 -0.62 0.59 -0.82
CA THR A 323 0.31 1.58 -1.39
C THR A 323 1.75 1.09 -1.46
N THR A 324 2.06 -0.01 -0.76
CA THR A 324 3.31 -0.77 -0.93
C THR A 324 3.00 -2.24 -1.25
N PRO A 325 2.39 -2.54 -2.41
CA PRO A 325 1.96 -3.90 -2.72
C PRO A 325 3.14 -4.86 -2.81
N GLY A 326 2.89 -6.14 -2.53
CA GLY A 326 3.92 -7.20 -2.60
C GLY A 326 4.58 -7.28 -3.97
N MET A 327 5.90 -7.48 -3.99
CA MET A 327 6.73 -7.44 -5.20
C MET A 327 7.58 -8.71 -5.39
N THR A 328 7.15 -9.84 -4.83
CA THR A 328 7.74 -11.15 -5.17
C THR A 328 7.26 -11.59 -6.56
N ALA A 329 7.96 -12.53 -7.19
CA ALA A 329 7.58 -13.00 -8.54
C ALA A 329 6.15 -13.56 -8.64
N THR A 330 5.58 -14.00 -7.52
CA THR A 330 4.23 -14.56 -7.39
C THR A 330 3.22 -13.56 -6.82
N SER A 331 3.62 -12.34 -6.48
CA SER A 331 2.69 -11.29 -6.01
C SER A 331 1.81 -10.76 -7.15
N PHE A 332 0.66 -10.18 -6.80
CA PHE A 332 -0.33 -9.67 -7.77
C PHE A 332 0.27 -8.69 -8.78
N ILE A 333 1.03 -7.69 -8.33
CA ILE A 333 1.59 -6.68 -9.24
C ILE A 333 2.49 -7.29 -10.33
N PRO A 334 3.53 -8.10 -10.01
CA PRO A 334 4.31 -8.76 -11.05
C PRO A 334 3.51 -9.70 -11.96
N GLN A 335 2.45 -10.33 -11.46
CA GLN A 335 1.55 -11.15 -12.28
C GLN A 335 0.74 -10.26 -13.26
N GLN A 336 0.17 -9.17 -12.78
CA GLN A 336 -0.62 -8.22 -13.57
C GLN A 336 0.24 -7.51 -14.62
N VAL A 337 1.47 -7.11 -14.28
CA VAL A 337 2.45 -6.53 -15.22
C VAL A 337 2.74 -7.50 -16.37
N ARG A 338 3.02 -8.77 -16.05
CA ARG A 338 3.22 -9.81 -17.09
C ARG A 338 1.97 -10.01 -17.95
N ALA A 339 0.79 -10.04 -17.34
CA ALA A 339 -0.48 -10.19 -18.08
C ALA A 339 -0.77 -8.98 -18.97
N ALA A 340 -0.28 -7.79 -18.63
CA ALA A 340 -0.32 -6.59 -19.47
C ALA A 340 0.69 -6.63 -20.62
N GLY A 341 1.58 -7.63 -20.68
CA GLY A 341 2.66 -7.70 -21.67
C GLY A 341 3.81 -6.73 -21.41
N LEU A 342 3.92 -6.21 -20.17
CA LEU A 342 4.96 -5.29 -19.73
C LEU A 342 6.11 -6.03 -19.03
N ASP A 343 7.30 -5.42 -19.02
CA ASP A 343 8.43 -5.86 -18.21
C ASP A 343 8.44 -5.09 -16.89
N ILE A 344 8.44 -5.81 -15.77
CA ILE A 344 8.50 -5.22 -14.43
C ILE A 344 9.74 -4.35 -14.24
N LYS A 345 10.84 -4.66 -14.92
CA LYS A 345 12.06 -3.86 -14.92
C LYS A 345 11.80 -2.45 -15.49
N ASP A 346 11.06 -2.37 -16.61
CA ASP A 346 10.74 -1.11 -17.26
C ASP A 346 9.76 -0.29 -16.40
N VAL A 347 8.76 -0.95 -15.79
CA VAL A 347 7.83 -0.32 -14.84
C VAL A 347 8.56 0.30 -13.66
N LEU A 348 9.48 -0.44 -13.01
CA LEU A 348 10.26 0.09 -11.90
C LEU A 348 11.17 1.23 -12.33
N THR A 349 11.78 1.13 -13.52
CA THR A 349 12.64 2.16 -14.08
C THR A 349 11.85 3.45 -14.30
N GLU A 350 10.68 3.37 -14.93
CA GLU A 350 9.82 4.51 -15.19
C GLU A 350 9.42 5.24 -13.89
N ILE A 351 9.01 4.50 -12.86
CA ILE A 351 8.62 5.08 -11.56
C ILE A 351 9.79 5.79 -10.87
N ILE A 352 10.99 5.20 -10.93
CA ILE A 352 12.19 5.80 -10.32
C ILE A 352 12.58 7.08 -11.07
N GLU A 353 12.58 7.04 -12.41
CA GLU A 353 13.00 8.17 -13.24
C GLU A 353 12.00 9.33 -13.22
N ASP A 354 10.71 9.05 -13.03
CA ASP A 354 9.68 10.09 -12.89
C ASP A 354 9.88 10.97 -11.64
N LYS A 355 10.62 10.48 -10.64
CA LYS A 355 10.85 11.17 -9.37
C LYS A 355 12.26 11.72 -9.21
N LEU A 356 13.23 11.28 -10.02
CA LEU A 356 14.61 11.77 -10.00
C LEU A 356 14.78 13.07 -10.80
#